data_45c62c5d7b01e4b6a5eac599b189e49b
#
_entry.id   45c62c5d7b01e4b6a5eac599b189e49b
#
_cell.length_a   1.000
_cell.length_b   1.000
_cell.length_c   1.000
_cell.angle_alpha   90.00
_cell.angle_beta   90.00
_cell.angle_gamma   90.00
#
_symmetry.space_group_name_H-M   'P 1'
#
loop_
_entity.id
_entity.type
_entity.pdbx_description
1 polymer ?
#
loop_
_entity_poly.entity_id
_entity_poly.type
_entity_poly.pdbx_seq_one_letter_code
_entity_poly.pdbx_strand_id
1 'polypeptide(L)'
;MLDMAQVKAGDMVIDLGSGDGRIMITAAQRHGAQGFGVEIDPRLVQRSNEEARRLGIADRVKFLRQDLFSTDFHEANVLTLYLLPDVNLALRPKILAELKPGTRVVSHDYDMREWRPDAEETMPAPDKKVGMRKESMVYLWIVPARVEGEWTFELSSGGKTRRTRLVLQQRFQFVSGSVELTGQGDVPVSYGRLRGEELRLMLPAGALDRGPVELVGQVRGNSLSGTVRRADREVAHWNAHRRN
;
A
#
# COMPACT_ATOMS: atom_id res chain seq x y z
N MET A 1 10.38 5.98 -10.28
CA MET A 1 8.98 5.86 -9.82
C MET A 1 8.30 4.59 -10.38
N LEU A 2 8.13 4.46 -11.70
CA LEU A 2 7.39 3.33 -12.31
C LEU A 2 8.05 1.97 -12.04
N ASP A 3 9.38 1.90 -12.11
CA ASP A 3 10.13 0.67 -11.82
C ASP A 3 10.02 0.29 -10.33
N MET A 4 10.14 1.27 -9.42
CA MET A 4 9.97 1.07 -7.97
C MET A 4 8.55 0.58 -7.63
N ALA A 5 7.54 1.13 -8.32
CA ALA A 5 6.16 0.67 -8.21
C ALA A 5 5.90 -0.65 -8.95
N GLN A 6 6.90 -1.21 -9.65
CA GLN A 6 6.78 -2.44 -10.43
C GLN A 6 5.57 -2.39 -11.38
N VAL A 7 5.43 -1.27 -12.09
CA VAL A 7 4.35 -1.10 -13.07
C VAL A 7 4.49 -2.15 -14.17
N LYS A 8 3.38 -2.77 -14.53
CA LYS A 8 3.33 -3.84 -15.53
C LYS A 8 2.14 -3.67 -16.48
N ALA A 9 2.15 -4.44 -17.54
CA ALA A 9 1.06 -4.46 -18.51
C ALA A 9 -0.28 -4.79 -17.84
N GLY A 10 -1.29 -3.99 -18.18
CA GLY A 10 -2.64 -4.08 -17.61
C GLY A 10 -2.84 -3.35 -16.29
N ASP A 11 -1.79 -2.80 -15.66
CA ASP A 11 -2.00 -1.94 -14.50
C ASP A 11 -2.79 -0.68 -14.87
N MET A 12 -3.75 -0.32 -14.02
CA MET A 12 -4.41 0.97 -14.02
C MET A 12 -3.54 1.96 -13.25
N VAL A 13 -2.88 2.86 -13.94
CA VAL A 13 -2.06 3.93 -13.36
C VAL A 13 -2.86 5.24 -13.37
N ILE A 14 -2.91 5.92 -12.23
CA ILE A 14 -3.50 7.25 -12.12
C ILE A 14 -2.43 8.22 -11.64
N ASP A 15 -2.27 9.34 -12.37
CA ASP A 15 -1.27 10.35 -12.08
C ASP A 15 -1.94 11.66 -11.63
N LEU A 16 -1.78 12.00 -10.37
CA LEU A 16 -2.38 13.19 -9.80
C LEU A 16 -1.43 14.40 -9.95
N GLY A 17 -1.90 15.42 -10.68
CA GLY A 17 -1.07 16.55 -11.10
C GLY A 17 -0.13 16.17 -12.21
N SER A 18 -0.68 15.60 -13.29
CA SER A 18 0.10 14.95 -14.35
C SER A 18 0.99 15.87 -15.19
N GLY A 19 0.82 17.20 -15.07
CA GLY A 19 1.65 18.17 -15.77
C GLY A 19 1.69 17.94 -17.28
N ASP A 20 2.88 17.69 -17.80
CA ASP A 20 3.10 17.43 -19.23
C ASP A 20 2.82 15.96 -19.64
N GLY A 21 2.31 15.16 -18.75
CA GLY A 21 1.89 13.77 -19.02
C GLY A 21 3.02 12.74 -19.06
N ARG A 22 4.27 13.14 -18.80
CA ARG A 22 5.45 12.27 -18.99
C ARG A 22 5.39 10.95 -18.20
N ILE A 23 4.82 10.93 -17.00
CA ILE A 23 4.73 9.72 -16.16
C ILE A 23 3.76 8.73 -16.81
N MET A 24 2.56 9.18 -17.18
CA MET A 24 1.55 8.34 -17.82
C MET A 24 1.99 7.85 -19.21
N ILE A 25 2.58 8.73 -20.02
CA ILE A 25 3.13 8.37 -21.33
C ILE A 25 4.19 7.28 -21.19
N THR A 26 5.11 7.45 -20.24
CA THR A 26 6.16 6.45 -19.96
C THR A 26 5.55 5.13 -19.47
N ALA A 27 4.55 5.17 -18.57
CA ALA A 27 3.86 3.98 -18.08
C ALA A 27 3.24 3.17 -19.24
N ALA A 28 2.59 3.84 -20.17
CA ALA A 28 1.99 3.19 -21.33
C ALA A 28 3.02 2.62 -22.32
N GLN A 29 4.06 3.40 -22.64
CA GLN A 29 5.04 3.01 -23.65
C GLN A 29 6.00 1.93 -23.18
N ARG A 30 6.53 2.06 -21.94
CA ARG A 30 7.58 1.16 -21.43
C ARG A 30 7.03 -0.04 -20.68
N HIS A 31 5.88 0.13 -20.01
CA HIS A 31 5.33 -0.90 -19.13
C HIS A 31 4.01 -1.50 -19.63
N GLY A 32 3.44 -0.97 -20.73
CA GLY A 32 2.16 -1.46 -21.25
C GLY A 32 0.96 -1.18 -20.32
N ALA A 33 1.11 -0.22 -19.41
CA ALA A 33 0.05 0.19 -18.49
C ALA A 33 -1.00 1.04 -19.20
N GLN A 34 -2.15 1.21 -18.56
CA GLN A 34 -3.24 2.08 -18.97
C GLN A 34 -3.67 2.97 -17.82
N GLY A 35 -4.45 4.01 -18.13
CA GLY A 35 -5.00 4.87 -17.08
C GLY A 35 -5.15 6.31 -17.52
N PHE A 36 -5.12 7.22 -16.55
CA PHE A 36 -5.28 8.64 -16.84
C PHE A 36 -4.46 9.52 -15.90
N GLY A 37 -4.13 10.72 -16.40
CA GLY A 37 -3.59 11.79 -15.59
C GLY A 37 -4.63 12.89 -15.38
N VAL A 38 -4.61 13.53 -14.22
CA VAL A 38 -5.43 14.72 -13.95
C VAL A 38 -4.55 15.94 -13.75
N GLU A 39 -4.95 17.06 -14.35
CA GLU A 39 -4.23 18.34 -14.29
C GLU A 39 -5.24 19.48 -14.33
N ILE A 40 -4.95 20.57 -13.61
CA ILE A 40 -5.84 21.72 -13.54
C ILE A 40 -5.61 22.72 -14.71
N ASP A 41 -4.38 22.81 -15.23
CA ASP A 41 -4.05 23.69 -16.36
C ASP A 41 -4.54 23.07 -17.69
N PRO A 42 -5.54 23.68 -18.34
CA PRO A 42 -6.11 23.16 -19.57
C PRO A 42 -5.09 23.07 -20.73
N ARG A 43 -4.06 23.91 -20.75
CA ARG A 43 -3.02 23.90 -21.78
C ARG A 43 -2.13 22.66 -21.66
N LEU A 44 -1.80 22.27 -20.41
CA LEU A 44 -1.04 21.04 -20.15
C LEU A 44 -1.87 19.82 -20.50
N VAL A 45 -3.15 19.77 -20.14
CA VAL A 45 -4.08 18.69 -20.51
C VAL A 45 -4.18 18.54 -22.03
N GLN A 46 -4.36 19.65 -22.76
CA GLN A 46 -4.43 19.62 -24.23
C GLN A 46 -3.14 19.05 -24.82
N ARG A 47 -1.98 19.60 -24.42
CA ARG A 47 -0.66 19.17 -24.88
C ARG A 47 -0.40 17.69 -24.62
N SER A 48 -0.72 17.21 -23.42
CA SER A 48 -0.52 15.80 -23.06
C SER A 48 -1.41 14.86 -23.88
N ASN A 49 -2.66 15.25 -24.17
CA ASN A 49 -3.54 14.48 -25.04
C ASN A 49 -3.10 14.51 -26.52
N GLU A 50 -2.56 15.63 -27.01
CA GLU A 50 -1.96 15.71 -28.35
C GLU A 50 -0.76 14.80 -28.47
N GLU A 51 0.10 14.78 -27.44
CA GLU A 51 1.27 13.91 -27.38
C GLU A 51 0.88 12.42 -27.34
N ALA A 52 -0.14 12.06 -26.53
CA ALA A 52 -0.65 10.70 -26.49
C ALA A 52 -1.18 10.23 -27.85
N ARG A 53 -1.87 11.10 -28.59
CA ARG A 53 -2.32 10.80 -29.95
C ARG A 53 -1.15 10.65 -30.91
N ARG A 54 -0.17 11.56 -30.88
CA ARG A 54 1.04 11.51 -31.69
C ARG A 54 1.84 10.23 -31.51
N LEU A 55 1.86 9.70 -30.28
CA LEU A 55 2.55 8.46 -29.92
C LEU A 55 1.72 7.19 -30.15
N GLY A 56 0.47 7.30 -30.58
CA GLY A 56 -0.42 6.16 -30.86
C GLY A 56 -0.84 5.41 -29.59
N ILE A 57 -0.94 6.10 -28.43
CA ILE A 57 -1.31 5.51 -27.15
C ILE A 57 -2.58 6.12 -26.53
N ALA A 58 -3.32 6.91 -27.29
CA ALA A 58 -4.53 7.60 -26.82
C ALA A 58 -5.70 6.64 -26.49
N ASP A 59 -5.62 5.39 -26.91
CA ASP A 59 -6.52 4.30 -26.50
C ASP A 59 -6.27 3.82 -25.08
N ARG A 60 -5.05 3.97 -24.56
CA ARG A 60 -4.63 3.52 -23.23
C ARG A 60 -4.48 4.64 -22.23
N VAL A 61 -4.17 5.87 -22.67
CA VAL A 61 -3.86 7.00 -21.80
C VAL A 61 -4.72 8.20 -22.14
N LYS A 62 -5.32 8.83 -21.13
CA LYS A 62 -6.10 10.06 -21.22
C LYS A 62 -5.64 11.07 -20.20
N PHE A 63 -5.77 12.36 -20.53
CA PHE A 63 -5.51 13.44 -19.58
C PHE A 63 -6.78 14.26 -19.43
N LEU A 64 -7.19 14.47 -18.17
CA LEU A 64 -8.45 15.11 -17.80
C LEU A 64 -8.17 16.43 -17.09
N ARG A 65 -8.92 17.48 -17.46
CA ARG A 65 -8.93 18.71 -16.68
C ARG A 65 -9.80 18.50 -15.45
N GLN A 66 -9.15 18.25 -14.31
CA GLN A 66 -9.87 17.91 -13.08
C GLN A 66 -9.03 18.29 -11.86
N ASP A 67 -9.71 18.66 -10.77
CA ASP A 67 -9.10 18.81 -9.45
C ASP A 67 -8.77 17.41 -8.88
N LEU A 68 -7.50 17.21 -8.50
CA LEU A 68 -7.01 15.96 -7.94
C LEU A 68 -7.73 15.55 -6.64
N PHE A 69 -8.22 16.51 -5.84
CA PHE A 69 -8.98 16.21 -4.63
C PHE A 69 -10.38 15.65 -4.89
N SER A 70 -10.99 16.01 -6.03
CA SER A 70 -12.30 15.50 -6.45
C SER A 70 -12.20 14.27 -7.37
N THR A 71 -10.99 13.85 -7.70
CA THR A 71 -10.75 12.71 -8.59
C THR A 71 -11.07 11.40 -7.88
N ASP A 72 -11.86 10.56 -8.54
CA ASP A 72 -12.05 9.17 -8.15
C ASP A 72 -10.87 8.34 -8.66
N PHE A 73 -10.15 7.69 -7.75
CA PHE A 73 -9.00 6.85 -8.07
C PHE A 73 -9.06 5.44 -7.45
N HIS A 74 -10.25 5.01 -7.01
CA HIS A 74 -10.43 3.72 -6.33
C HIS A 74 -10.01 2.50 -7.18
N GLU A 75 -10.01 2.60 -8.51
CA GLU A 75 -9.60 1.53 -9.41
C GLU A 75 -8.08 1.48 -9.68
N ALA A 76 -7.30 2.41 -9.14
CA ALA A 76 -5.86 2.44 -9.36
C ALA A 76 -5.17 1.16 -8.84
N ASN A 77 -4.30 0.58 -9.65
CA ASN A 77 -3.29 -0.37 -9.21
C ASN A 77 -2.02 0.38 -8.77
N VAL A 78 -1.76 1.53 -9.41
CA VAL A 78 -0.66 2.43 -9.06
C VAL A 78 -1.16 3.87 -9.08
N LEU A 79 -0.86 4.61 -8.01
CA LEU A 79 -1.09 6.05 -7.91
C LEU A 79 0.27 6.77 -7.89
N THR A 80 0.48 7.71 -8.82
CA THR A 80 1.70 8.50 -8.90
C THR A 80 1.48 9.93 -8.45
N LEU A 81 2.43 10.45 -7.65
CA LEU A 81 2.39 11.76 -7.04
C LEU A 81 3.70 12.51 -7.28
N TYR A 82 3.64 13.62 -7.98
CA TYR A 82 4.75 14.56 -8.06
C TYR A 82 4.23 15.95 -7.66
N LEU A 83 3.85 16.08 -6.39
CA LEU A 83 3.11 17.19 -5.84
C LEU A 83 3.89 17.84 -4.69
N LEU A 84 3.43 19.00 -4.22
CA LEU A 84 3.99 19.64 -3.04
C LEU A 84 3.68 18.85 -1.74
N PRO A 85 4.51 18.99 -0.69
CA PRO A 85 4.37 18.25 0.56
C PRO A 85 2.97 18.36 1.18
N ASP A 86 2.42 19.56 1.25
CA ASP A 86 1.11 19.80 1.87
C ASP A 86 -0.03 19.16 1.08
N VAL A 87 0.11 19.05 -0.25
CA VAL A 87 -0.87 18.39 -1.11
C VAL A 87 -0.84 16.88 -0.86
N ASN A 88 0.35 16.26 -0.76
CA ASN A 88 0.49 14.84 -0.41
C ASN A 88 -0.20 14.55 0.95
N LEU A 89 0.05 15.39 1.94
CA LEU A 89 -0.55 15.23 3.26
C LEU A 89 -2.06 15.41 3.26
N ALA A 90 -2.58 16.35 2.47
CA ALA A 90 -4.02 16.55 2.32
C ALA A 90 -4.71 15.37 1.59
N LEU A 91 -4.02 14.73 0.64
CA LEU A 91 -4.51 13.54 -0.09
C LEU A 91 -4.45 12.25 0.74
N ARG A 92 -3.53 12.15 1.70
CA ARG A 92 -3.31 10.92 2.48
C ARG A 92 -4.57 10.29 3.07
N PRO A 93 -5.50 11.02 3.71
CA PRO A 93 -6.74 10.43 4.22
C PRO A 93 -7.60 9.80 3.12
N LYS A 94 -7.74 10.47 1.98
CA LYS A 94 -8.49 9.99 0.82
C LYS A 94 -7.83 8.75 0.21
N ILE A 95 -6.51 8.74 0.06
CA ILE A 95 -5.73 7.60 -0.42
C ILE A 95 -6.00 6.36 0.44
N LEU A 96 -5.90 6.50 1.77
CA LEU A 96 -6.13 5.39 2.71
C LEU A 96 -7.61 4.96 2.79
N ALA A 97 -8.55 5.85 2.45
CA ALA A 97 -9.97 5.55 2.48
C ALA A 97 -10.46 4.82 1.23
N GLU A 98 -9.97 5.22 0.05
CA GLU A 98 -10.54 4.84 -1.24
C GLU A 98 -9.75 3.77 -1.98
N LEU A 99 -8.41 3.74 -1.84
CA LEU A 99 -7.61 2.75 -2.54
C LEU A 99 -7.74 1.36 -1.94
N LYS A 100 -7.76 0.37 -2.80
CA LYS A 100 -7.77 -1.04 -2.43
C LYS A 100 -6.46 -1.44 -1.75
N PRO A 101 -6.48 -2.32 -0.74
CA PRO A 101 -5.25 -2.89 -0.19
C PRO A 101 -4.37 -3.48 -1.29
N GLY A 102 -3.07 -3.23 -1.21
CA GLY A 102 -2.11 -3.65 -2.23
C GLY A 102 -1.87 -2.63 -3.35
N THR A 103 -2.68 -1.56 -3.45
CA THR A 103 -2.39 -0.46 -4.38
C THR A 103 -1.04 0.17 -4.03
N ARG A 104 -0.23 0.40 -5.04
CA ARG A 104 1.12 0.99 -4.94
C ARG A 104 1.02 2.50 -5.12
N VAL A 105 1.37 3.25 -4.09
CA VAL A 105 1.44 4.73 -4.14
C VAL A 105 2.90 5.12 -4.22
N VAL A 106 3.28 5.87 -5.25
CA VAL A 106 4.66 6.30 -5.43
C VAL A 106 4.73 7.82 -5.54
N SER A 107 5.60 8.42 -4.72
CA SER A 107 5.78 9.87 -4.66
C SER A 107 7.22 10.27 -4.96
N HIS A 108 7.39 11.41 -5.63
CA HIS A 108 8.66 12.02 -5.95
C HIS A 108 8.96 13.16 -4.96
N ASP A 109 10.14 13.15 -4.36
CA ASP A 109 10.72 14.12 -3.44
C ASP A 109 10.01 14.32 -2.09
N TYR A 110 8.73 14.01 -1.96
CA TYR A 110 7.99 14.32 -0.75
C TYR A 110 7.28 13.10 -0.17
N ASP A 111 7.49 12.89 1.15
CA ASP A 111 6.93 11.80 1.91
C ASP A 111 5.50 12.08 2.42
N MET A 112 4.95 11.15 3.20
CA MET A 112 3.64 11.28 3.85
C MET A 112 3.77 11.30 5.38
N ARG A 113 4.89 11.81 5.91
CA ARG A 113 5.19 11.98 7.34
C ARG A 113 5.02 10.68 8.13
N GLU A 114 4.02 10.62 9.03
CA GLU A 114 3.81 9.49 9.93
C GLU A 114 3.47 8.19 9.19
N TRP A 115 2.92 8.28 7.98
CA TRP A 115 2.79 7.10 7.12
C TRP A 115 4.14 6.83 6.44
N ARG A 116 4.97 6.04 7.13
CA ARG A 116 6.31 5.70 6.65
C ARG A 116 6.24 4.90 5.35
N PRO A 117 7.14 5.14 4.39
CA PRO A 117 7.18 4.37 3.15
C PRO A 117 7.58 2.91 3.41
N ASP A 118 7.13 2.01 2.53
CA ASP A 118 7.55 0.61 2.48
C ASP A 118 8.90 0.44 1.79
N ALA A 119 9.26 1.37 0.91
CA ALA A 119 10.59 1.50 0.30
C ALA A 119 10.88 2.95 -0.08
N GLU A 120 12.15 3.32 -0.07
CA GLU A 120 12.64 4.63 -0.54
C GLU A 120 13.96 4.46 -1.28
N GLU A 121 14.21 5.32 -2.27
CA GLU A 121 15.40 5.30 -3.09
C GLU A 121 15.82 6.72 -3.46
N THR A 122 17.13 7.00 -3.33
CA THR A 122 17.72 8.25 -3.80
C THR A 122 18.25 8.06 -5.22
N MET A 123 17.85 8.95 -6.13
CA MET A 123 18.24 8.89 -7.53
C MET A 123 18.99 10.17 -7.95
N PRO A 124 20.05 10.07 -8.78
CA PRO A 124 20.66 11.25 -9.37
C PRO A 124 19.64 12.04 -10.21
N ALA A 125 19.62 13.35 -10.01
CA ALA A 125 18.75 14.29 -10.74
C ALA A 125 19.55 15.55 -11.17
N PRO A 126 20.49 15.42 -12.12
CA PRO A 126 21.42 16.49 -12.49
C PRO A 126 20.70 17.75 -12.98
N ASP A 127 19.54 17.60 -13.60
CA ASP A 127 18.74 18.70 -14.16
C ASP A 127 17.76 19.32 -13.14
N LYS A 128 17.76 18.85 -11.89
CA LYS A 128 16.90 19.39 -10.84
C LYS A 128 17.15 20.87 -10.61
N LYS A 129 16.11 21.69 -10.79
CA LYS A 129 16.20 23.16 -10.69
C LYS A 129 16.00 23.68 -9.27
N VAL A 130 15.40 22.88 -8.39
CA VAL A 130 15.04 23.25 -7.01
C VAL A 130 15.83 22.41 -6.02
N GLY A 131 16.36 23.06 -4.98
CA GLY A 131 17.17 22.42 -3.94
C GLY A 131 18.69 22.44 -4.25
N MET A 132 19.50 22.26 -3.19
CA MET A 132 20.96 22.28 -3.30
C MET A 132 21.56 20.96 -3.79
N ARG A 133 20.85 19.85 -3.58
CA ARG A 133 21.29 18.51 -4.00
C ARG A 133 20.76 18.18 -5.38
N LYS A 134 21.60 17.64 -6.25
CA LYS A 134 21.23 17.13 -7.58
C LYS A 134 20.75 15.67 -7.48
N GLU A 135 19.87 15.44 -6.52
CA GLU A 135 19.29 14.15 -6.20
C GLU A 135 17.78 14.32 -5.97
N SER A 136 17.03 13.28 -6.23
CA SER A 136 15.62 13.18 -5.92
C SER A 136 15.35 11.90 -5.13
N MET A 137 14.42 11.99 -4.19
CA MET A 137 13.93 10.85 -3.43
C MET A 137 12.67 10.29 -4.10
N VAL A 138 12.58 8.99 -4.17
CA VAL A 138 11.36 8.30 -4.58
C VAL A 138 10.89 7.42 -3.42
N TYR A 139 9.63 7.55 -3.06
CA TYR A 139 9.00 6.85 -1.96
C TYR A 139 7.89 5.93 -2.48
N LEU A 140 7.80 4.74 -1.91
CA LEU A 140 6.75 3.76 -2.22
C LEU A 140 6.00 3.37 -0.96
N TRP A 141 4.67 3.40 -1.04
CA TRP A 141 3.76 2.84 -0.06
C TRP A 141 2.89 1.76 -0.71
N ILE A 142 2.65 0.70 0.04
CA ILE A 142 1.65 -0.32 -0.32
C ILE A 142 0.45 -0.10 0.61
N VAL A 143 -0.69 0.26 0.05
CA VAL A 143 -1.90 0.53 0.83
C VAL A 143 -2.24 -0.68 1.69
N PRO A 144 -2.29 -0.55 3.03
CA PRO A 144 -2.57 -1.67 3.91
C PRO A 144 -4.07 -1.98 3.99
N ALA A 145 -4.41 -3.23 4.19
CA ALA A 145 -5.76 -3.63 4.59
C ALA A 145 -6.10 -3.10 5.99
N ARG A 146 -7.38 -3.12 6.36
CA ARG A 146 -7.87 -2.66 7.67
C ARG A 146 -8.12 -3.85 8.58
N VAL A 147 -7.35 -3.94 9.65
CA VAL A 147 -7.43 -5.05 10.63
C VAL A 147 -7.78 -4.58 12.04
N GLU A 148 -7.86 -3.28 12.29
CA GLU A 148 -8.21 -2.77 13.62
C GLU A 148 -9.53 -3.32 14.11
N GLY A 149 -9.59 -3.74 15.39
CA GLY A 149 -10.78 -4.23 16.06
C GLY A 149 -10.59 -5.57 16.75
N GLU A 150 -11.70 -6.15 17.18
CA GLU A 150 -11.74 -7.46 17.85
C GLU A 150 -12.07 -8.57 16.85
N TRP A 151 -11.40 -9.70 17.04
CA TRP A 151 -11.53 -10.88 16.19
C TRP A 151 -11.73 -12.12 17.03
N THR A 152 -12.62 -13.01 16.61
CA THR A 152 -12.64 -14.39 17.08
C THR A 152 -11.54 -15.15 16.36
N PHE A 153 -10.50 -15.54 17.10
CA PHE A 153 -9.31 -16.22 16.59
C PHE A 153 -9.39 -17.72 16.84
N GLU A 154 -9.10 -18.51 15.84
CA GLU A 154 -9.07 -19.96 15.89
C GLU A 154 -7.69 -20.47 15.49
N LEU A 155 -7.09 -21.28 16.35
CA LEU A 155 -5.81 -21.93 16.13
C LEU A 155 -5.99 -23.44 16.01
N SER A 156 -5.57 -24.01 14.89
CA SER A 156 -5.66 -25.45 14.63
C SER A 156 -4.27 -26.08 14.58
N SER A 157 -4.01 -27.01 15.50
CA SER A 157 -2.74 -27.75 15.61
C SER A 157 -2.99 -29.18 16.11
N GLY A 158 -2.37 -30.17 15.47
CA GLY A 158 -2.47 -31.58 15.89
C GLY A 158 -3.90 -32.12 15.93
N GLY A 159 -4.79 -31.68 15.02
CA GLY A 159 -6.19 -32.09 14.98
C GLY A 159 -7.09 -31.42 16.03
N LYS A 160 -6.57 -30.50 16.81
CA LYS A 160 -7.32 -29.73 17.82
C LYS A 160 -7.46 -28.28 17.39
N THR A 161 -8.66 -27.72 17.54
CA THR A 161 -8.94 -26.30 17.32
C THR A 161 -9.21 -25.62 18.66
N ARG A 162 -8.55 -24.51 18.88
CA ARG A 162 -8.80 -23.63 20.05
C ARG A 162 -9.33 -22.31 19.55
N ARG A 163 -10.40 -21.83 20.15
CA ARG A 163 -11.03 -20.54 19.86
C ARG A 163 -10.75 -19.56 20.97
N THR A 164 -10.34 -18.35 20.61
CA THR A 164 -10.00 -17.30 21.57
C THR A 164 -10.22 -15.92 20.97
N ARG A 165 -9.78 -14.87 21.65
CA ARG A 165 -9.89 -13.48 21.22
C ARG A 165 -8.53 -12.97 20.70
N LEU A 166 -8.58 -12.23 19.58
CA LEU A 166 -7.47 -11.43 19.08
C LEU A 166 -7.98 -9.97 19.00
N VAL A 167 -7.23 -9.06 19.59
CA VAL A 167 -7.50 -7.61 19.55
C VAL A 167 -6.37 -6.95 18.78
N LEU A 168 -6.70 -6.21 17.74
CA LEU A 168 -5.73 -5.49 16.91
C LEU A 168 -5.99 -4.00 16.91
N GLN A 169 -4.91 -3.24 17.04
CA GLN A 169 -4.83 -1.80 16.84
C GLN A 169 -3.95 -1.53 15.63
N GLN A 170 -4.32 -0.56 14.79
CA GLN A 170 -3.60 -0.29 13.56
C GLN A 170 -3.24 1.19 13.43
N ARG A 171 -1.97 1.44 13.08
CA ARG A 171 -1.50 2.74 12.64
C ARG A 171 -0.80 2.58 11.30
N PHE A 172 -1.51 2.90 10.21
CA PHE A 172 -1.07 2.64 8.84
C PHE A 172 -0.76 1.15 8.61
N GLN A 173 0.46 0.80 8.21
CA GLN A 173 0.90 -0.59 8.04
C GLN A 173 1.38 -1.26 9.33
N PHE A 174 1.48 -0.54 10.44
CA PHE A 174 1.91 -1.10 11.72
C PHE A 174 0.71 -1.56 12.54
N VAL A 175 0.84 -2.75 13.11
CA VAL A 175 -0.21 -3.40 13.88
C VAL A 175 0.34 -3.76 15.26
N SER A 176 -0.43 -3.48 16.29
CA SER A 176 -0.20 -3.91 17.65
C SER A 176 -1.45 -4.61 18.19
N GLY A 177 -1.38 -5.18 19.36
CA GLY A 177 -2.52 -5.84 19.97
C GLY A 177 -2.16 -7.00 20.85
N SER A 178 -3.13 -7.90 21.09
CA SER A 178 -2.92 -9.08 21.92
C SER A 178 -3.77 -10.26 21.46
N VAL A 179 -3.29 -11.45 21.73
CA VAL A 179 -4.03 -12.72 21.61
C VAL A 179 -4.31 -13.24 23.02
N GLU A 180 -5.56 -13.53 23.33
CA GLU A 180 -5.92 -14.21 24.57
C GLU A 180 -5.54 -15.70 24.46
N LEU A 181 -4.70 -16.20 25.40
CA LEU A 181 -4.26 -17.58 25.42
C LEU A 181 -4.65 -18.25 26.72
N THR A 182 -5.22 -19.46 26.63
CA THR A 182 -5.67 -20.22 27.79
C THR A 182 -4.54 -20.44 28.80
N GLY A 183 -4.73 -19.98 30.03
CA GLY A 183 -3.75 -20.10 31.11
C GLY A 183 -2.65 -19.03 31.13
N GLN A 184 -2.64 -18.12 30.16
CA GLN A 184 -1.65 -17.02 30.07
C GLN A 184 -2.30 -15.63 30.04
N GLY A 185 -3.62 -15.55 29.77
CA GLY A 185 -4.31 -14.28 29.56
C GLY A 185 -3.95 -13.62 28.21
N ASP A 186 -3.97 -12.29 28.19
CA ASP A 186 -3.68 -11.51 26.99
C ASP A 186 -2.16 -11.43 26.72
N VAL A 187 -1.70 -12.15 25.70
CA VAL A 187 -0.31 -12.15 25.24
C VAL A 187 -0.12 -11.08 24.18
N PRO A 188 0.78 -10.10 24.38
CA PRO A 188 0.97 -9.00 23.44
C PRO A 188 1.61 -9.46 22.14
N VAL A 189 1.22 -8.81 21.04
CA VAL A 189 1.91 -8.89 19.75
C VAL A 189 3.20 -8.08 19.85
N SER A 190 4.35 -8.73 19.74
CA SER A 190 5.67 -8.08 19.85
C SER A 190 5.99 -7.20 18.64
N TYR A 191 5.49 -7.59 17.46
CA TYR A 191 5.63 -6.88 16.20
C TYR A 191 4.47 -7.26 15.27
N GLY A 192 3.88 -6.27 14.60
CA GLY A 192 2.84 -6.50 13.60
C GLY A 192 2.98 -5.56 12.41
N ARG A 193 2.82 -6.10 11.21
CA ARG A 193 2.90 -5.34 9.96
C ARG A 193 1.94 -5.87 8.90
N LEU A 194 1.38 -4.93 8.15
CA LEU A 194 0.61 -5.16 6.92
C LEU A 194 1.42 -4.73 5.71
N ARG A 195 1.32 -5.51 4.65
CA ARG A 195 1.73 -5.13 3.31
C ARG A 195 0.62 -5.51 2.34
N GLY A 196 -0.20 -4.54 1.94
CA GLY A 196 -1.45 -4.83 1.26
C GLY A 196 -2.37 -5.68 2.14
N GLU A 197 -2.74 -6.84 1.66
CA GLU A 197 -3.57 -7.82 2.39
C GLU A 197 -2.76 -8.78 3.26
N GLU A 198 -1.43 -8.83 3.14
CA GLU A 198 -0.59 -9.71 3.96
C GLU A 198 -0.40 -9.12 5.35
N LEU A 199 -0.84 -9.86 6.37
CA LEU A 199 -0.64 -9.54 7.79
C LEU A 199 0.41 -10.48 8.38
N ARG A 200 1.40 -9.90 9.07
CA ARG A 200 2.38 -10.61 9.88
C ARG A 200 2.30 -10.13 11.31
N LEU A 201 2.16 -11.05 12.25
CA LEU A 201 2.17 -10.78 13.70
C LEU A 201 3.19 -11.69 14.36
N MET A 202 4.08 -11.11 15.15
CA MET A 202 5.04 -11.86 15.96
C MET A 202 4.53 -11.98 17.38
N LEU A 203 4.44 -13.20 17.88
CA LEU A 203 4.16 -13.51 19.29
C LEU A 203 5.45 -13.90 20.00
N PRO A 204 5.61 -13.50 21.28
CA PRO A 204 6.81 -13.80 22.06
C PRO A 204 6.97 -15.28 22.34
N ALA A 205 8.16 -15.67 22.75
CA ALA A 205 8.44 -17.01 23.25
C ALA A 205 7.53 -17.36 24.44
N GLY A 206 7.06 -18.59 24.48
CA GLY A 206 6.12 -19.06 25.50
C GLY A 206 4.64 -18.85 25.15
N ALA A 207 4.30 -18.02 24.15
CA ALA A 207 2.93 -17.78 23.76
C ALA A 207 2.27 -19.05 23.20
N LEU A 208 2.76 -19.57 22.11
CA LEU A 208 2.25 -20.78 21.45
C LEU A 208 3.27 -21.92 21.44
N ASP A 209 4.54 -21.62 21.67
CA ASP A 209 5.66 -22.53 21.69
C ASP A 209 6.79 -22.00 22.58
N ARG A 210 7.86 -22.81 22.80
CA ARG A 210 9.05 -22.40 23.58
C ARG A 210 9.80 -21.22 22.97
N GLY A 211 9.76 -21.05 21.63
CA GLY A 211 10.33 -19.92 20.90
C GLY A 211 9.28 -18.95 20.41
N PRO A 212 9.70 -17.78 19.85
CA PRO A 212 8.78 -16.86 19.19
C PRO A 212 8.17 -17.50 17.94
N VAL A 213 6.94 -17.12 17.64
CA VAL A 213 6.23 -17.59 16.44
C VAL A 213 5.68 -16.41 15.65
N GLU A 214 5.65 -16.58 14.34
CA GLU A 214 5.06 -15.62 13.42
C GLU A 214 3.71 -16.15 12.90
N LEU A 215 2.66 -15.34 13.03
CA LEU A 215 1.40 -15.54 12.36
C LEU A 215 1.47 -14.82 11.01
N VAL A 216 1.44 -15.56 9.92
CA VAL A 216 1.40 -15.00 8.56
C VAL A 216 0.04 -15.31 7.96
N GLY A 217 -0.68 -14.30 7.50
CA GLY A 217 -2.02 -14.48 6.97
C GLY A 217 -2.45 -13.44 5.96
N GLN A 218 -3.58 -13.71 5.32
CA GLN A 218 -4.23 -12.83 4.35
C GLN A 218 -5.50 -12.24 4.95
N VAL A 219 -5.70 -10.96 4.67
CA VAL A 219 -6.89 -10.21 5.05
C VAL A 219 -7.90 -10.26 3.90
N ARG A 220 -9.11 -10.70 4.16
CA ARG A 220 -10.20 -10.70 3.18
C ARG A 220 -11.47 -10.16 3.83
N GLY A 221 -11.64 -8.84 3.77
CA GLY A 221 -12.76 -8.15 4.43
C GLY A 221 -12.77 -8.41 5.95
N ASN A 222 -13.79 -9.12 6.42
CA ASN A 222 -13.97 -9.46 7.83
C ASN A 222 -13.35 -10.82 8.23
N SER A 223 -12.50 -11.39 7.38
CA SER A 223 -11.83 -12.67 7.63
C SER A 223 -10.31 -12.54 7.50
N LEU A 224 -9.61 -13.24 8.38
CA LEU A 224 -8.17 -13.46 8.34
C LEU A 224 -7.92 -14.96 8.30
N SER A 225 -6.95 -15.41 7.52
CA SER A 225 -6.53 -16.81 7.50
C SER A 225 -5.07 -16.96 7.15
N GLY A 226 -4.41 -17.94 7.73
CA GLY A 226 -3.00 -18.13 7.49
C GLY A 226 -2.35 -19.25 8.29
N THR A 227 -1.03 -19.16 8.44
CA THR A 227 -0.20 -20.17 9.08
C THR A 227 0.58 -19.59 10.25
N VAL A 228 0.88 -20.43 11.21
CA VAL A 228 1.83 -20.15 12.29
C VAL A 228 3.18 -20.69 11.86
N ARG A 229 4.21 -19.85 11.86
CA ARG A 229 5.58 -20.21 11.49
C ARG A 229 6.51 -20.14 12.69
N ARG A 230 7.42 -21.10 12.77
CA ARG A 230 8.54 -21.11 13.69
C ARG A 230 9.82 -21.40 12.91
N ALA A 231 10.78 -20.46 12.92
CA ALA A 231 12.02 -20.60 12.16
C ALA A 231 11.75 -21.10 10.72
N ASP A 232 10.89 -20.41 9.98
CA ASP A 232 10.46 -20.68 8.60
C ASP A 232 9.69 -22.00 8.37
N ARG A 233 9.42 -22.79 9.41
CA ARG A 233 8.59 -23.98 9.31
C ARG A 233 7.16 -23.68 9.74
N GLU A 234 6.22 -24.11 8.94
CA GLU A 234 4.81 -24.11 9.29
C GLU A 234 4.53 -25.15 10.38
N VAL A 235 3.87 -24.72 11.47
CA VAL A 235 3.59 -25.57 12.63
C VAL A 235 2.10 -25.67 12.96
N ALA A 236 1.28 -24.74 12.45
CA ALA A 236 -0.16 -24.72 12.66
C ALA A 236 -0.86 -23.83 11.62
N HIS A 237 -2.18 -23.95 11.54
CA HIS A 237 -3.04 -23.03 10.79
C HIS A 237 -3.84 -22.17 11.76
N TRP A 238 -4.20 -20.95 11.32
CA TRP A 238 -5.08 -20.08 12.06
C TRP A 238 -6.05 -19.37 11.14
N ASN A 239 -7.20 -19.03 11.68
CA ASN A 239 -8.14 -18.11 11.06
C ASN A 239 -8.71 -17.15 12.12
N ALA A 240 -9.28 -16.05 11.67
CA ALA A 240 -10.02 -15.17 12.55
C ALA A 240 -11.17 -14.49 11.79
N HIS A 241 -12.24 -14.22 12.52
CA HIS A 241 -13.41 -13.50 12.02
C HIS A 241 -13.65 -12.27 12.89
N ARG A 242 -13.88 -11.12 12.23
CA ARG A 242 -14.15 -9.86 12.93
C ARG A 242 -15.42 -10.03 13.80
N ARG A 243 -15.35 -9.54 15.02
CA ARG A 243 -16.53 -9.42 15.87
C ARG A 243 -17.29 -8.14 15.49
N ASN A 244 -18.59 -8.26 15.35
CA ASN A 244 -19.49 -7.12 15.12
C ASN A 244 -19.71 -6.35 16.41
#